data_8828b6457c5be86ecee4a083a46fa842
#
_entry.id   8828b6457c5be86ecee4a083a46fa842
#
_cell.length_a   1.000
_cell.length_b   1.000
_cell.length_c   1.000
_cell.angle_alpha   90.00
_cell.angle_beta   90.00
_cell.angle_gamma   90.00
#
_symmetry.space_group_name_H-M   'P 1'
#
loop_
_entity.id
_entity.type
_entity.pdbx_description
1 polymer ?
#
loop_
_entity_poly.entity_id
_entity_poly.type
_entity_poly.pdbx_seq_one_letter_code
_entity_poly.pdbx_strand_id
1 'polypeptide(L)'
;MTMSNLHPGFILIAVGLIALFVPKSLRRPVLAAVPLLGLGAVLTLAPGTNATLPFINGITLHYLHVDALSWIFALIFCMMAAIGGIYACHNSNRMEAFCSMTYAGSALGVTLAQDWLTLIFFSELMAATSLFLIWCKKTPASRQAGYRYLLVHMFGGNLLLAGIFLKVSAGDYLVMPLAQGPWDTAFWLICLGISINAAVVPLHAWLVDAYPEGTVTGSVFLSSFTTKVAVYCLIRIFAGTDFLIWFGVLMALYGACYAIMENDMRRLLSYHIVSQVGFMVAGVGLGTAMALNGATAHAFSHILYKSCLLYTSPSPRA
;
A
#
# COMPACT_ATOMS: atom_id res chain seq x y z
N MET A 1 7.65 -26.95 9.34
CA MET A 1 7.02 -25.64 9.21
C MET A 1 5.53 -25.83 9.47
N THR A 2 5.05 -25.43 10.62
CA THR A 2 3.62 -25.44 10.92
C THR A 2 2.96 -24.38 10.03
N MET A 3 1.76 -24.62 9.53
CA MET A 3 1.00 -23.69 8.66
C MET A 3 0.83 -22.29 9.29
N SER A 4 1.00 -22.16 10.60
CA SER A 4 0.93 -20.89 11.36
C SER A 4 2.06 -19.89 11.09
N ASN A 5 3.14 -20.28 10.40
CA ASN A 5 4.30 -19.41 10.13
C ASN A 5 4.42 -19.03 8.64
N LEU A 6 3.41 -19.37 7.82
CA LEU A 6 3.44 -19.03 6.41
C LEU A 6 2.99 -17.57 6.21
N HIS A 7 3.89 -16.73 5.74
CA HIS A 7 3.60 -15.33 5.49
C HIS A 7 2.60 -15.19 4.31
N PRO A 8 1.39 -14.63 4.51
CA PRO A 8 0.35 -14.57 3.48
C PRO A 8 0.78 -13.78 2.24
N GLY A 9 1.67 -12.80 2.39
CA GLY A 9 2.23 -12.04 1.27
C GLY A 9 3.03 -12.91 0.31
N PHE A 10 3.78 -13.92 0.79
CA PHE A 10 4.51 -14.83 -0.09
C PHE A 10 3.57 -15.72 -0.90
N ILE A 11 2.40 -16.07 -0.36
CA ILE A 11 1.37 -16.81 -1.12
C ILE A 11 0.95 -15.98 -2.33
N LEU A 12 0.62 -14.70 -2.14
CA LEU A 12 0.19 -13.82 -3.25
C LEU A 12 1.30 -13.57 -4.26
N ILE A 13 2.54 -13.38 -3.81
CA ILE A 13 3.70 -13.23 -4.70
C ILE A 13 3.91 -14.51 -5.54
N ALA A 14 3.82 -15.68 -4.91
CA ALA A 14 3.93 -16.96 -5.61
C ALA A 14 2.81 -17.13 -6.65
N VAL A 15 1.57 -16.73 -6.33
CA VAL A 15 0.46 -16.70 -7.30
C VAL A 15 0.78 -15.81 -8.49
N GLY A 16 1.31 -14.61 -8.24
CA GLY A 16 1.75 -13.70 -9.28
C GLY A 16 2.79 -14.35 -10.21
N LEU A 17 3.81 -14.96 -9.62
CA LEU A 17 4.85 -15.70 -10.38
C LEU A 17 4.25 -16.86 -11.20
N ILE A 18 3.40 -17.67 -10.59
CA ILE A 18 2.72 -18.77 -11.28
C ILE A 18 1.90 -18.24 -12.45
N ALA A 19 1.21 -17.10 -12.31
CA ALA A 19 0.37 -16.49 -13.35
C ALA A 19 1.16 -16.08 -14.60
N LEU A 20 2.47 -15.87 -14.52
CA LEU A 20 3.34 -15.61 -15.69
C LEU A 20 3.48 -16.83 -16.60
N PHE A 21 3.58 -18.02 -16.01
CA PHE A 21 3.90 -19.26 -16.74
C PHE A 21 2.67 -20.07 -17.13
N VAL A 22 1.57 -19.90 -16.38
CA VAL A 22 0.33 -20.67 -16.59
C VAL A 22 -0.43 -20.19 -17.84
N PRO A 23 -0.98 -21.12 -18.68
CA PRO A 23 -1.81 -20.78 -19.83
C PRO A 23 -3.11 -20.04 -19.41
N LYS A 24 -3.71 -19.31 -20.36
CA LYS A 24 -4.88 -18.46 -20.14
C LYS A 24 -6.05 -19.20 -19.46
N SER A 25 -6.29 -20.45 -19.81
CA SER A 25 -7.38 -21.27 -19.26
C SER A 25 -7.23 -21.53 -17.76
N LEU A 26 -6.03 -21.79 -17.28
CA LEU A 26 -5.73 -22.07 -15.87
C LEU A 26 -5.47 -20.78 -15.05
N ARG A 27 -5.08 -19.69 -15.70
CA ARG A 27 -4.82 -18.42 -15.00
C ARG A 27 -6.07 -17.86 -14.34
N ARG A 28 -7.23 -17.95 -15.00
CA ARG A 28 -8.51 -17.50 -14.46
C ARG A 28 -8.83 -18.12 -13.09
N PRO A 29 -8.89 -19.45 -12.96
CA PRO A 29 -9.16 -20.08 -11.66
C PRO A 29 -8.03 -19.81 -10.65
N VAL A 30 -6.77 -19.71 -11.07
CA VAL A 30 -5.66 -19.36 -10.17
C VAL A 30 -5.85 -17.97 -9.56
N LEU A 31 -6.15 -16.95 -10.35
CA LEU A 31 -6.37 -15.58 -9.86
C LEU A 31 -7.63 -15.46 -9.01
N ALA A 32 -8.65 -16.27 -9.25
CA ALA A 32 -9.89 -16.22 -8.47
C ALA A 32 -9.78 -17.00 -7.14
N ALA A 33 -9.15 -18.17 -7.16
CA ALA A 33 -9.18 -19.10 -6.02
C ALA A 33 -7.98 -18.93 -5.07
N VAL A 34 -6.77 -18.70 -5.61
CA VAL A 34 -5.57 -18.74 -4.76
C VAL A 34 -5.43 -17.53 -3.82
N PRO A 35 -5.87 -16.29 -4.15
CA PRO A 35 -5.90 -15.21 -3.16
C PRO A 35 -6.80 -15.52 -1.95
N LEU A 36 -7.80 -16.38 -2.09
CA LEU A 36 -8.61 -16.88 -0.98
C LEU A 36 -7.80 -17.72 0.01
N LEU A 37 -6.75 -18.41 -0.46
CA LEU A 37 -5.81 -19.09 0.44
C LEU A 37 -5.01 -18.10 1.28
N GLY A 38 -4.61 -16.96 0.69
CA GLY A 38 -3.99 -15.86 1.42
C GLY A 38 -4.92 -15.30 2.51
N LEU A 39 -6.20 -15.13 2.19
CA LEU A 39 -7.22 -14.72 3.16
C LEU A 39 -7.38 -15.77 4.27
N GLY A 40 -7.48 -17.06 3.90
CA GLY A 40 -7.50 -18.16 4.86
C GLY A 40 -6.28 -18.16 5.77
N ALA A 41 -5.08 -17.92 5.24
CA ALA A 41 -3.86 -17.83 6.02
C ALA A 41 -3.92 -16.68 7.03
N VAL A 42 -4.40 -15.47 6.64
CA VAL A 42 -4.57 -14.35 7.59
C VAL A 42 -5.55 -14.67 8.71
N LEU A 43 -6.65 -15.35 8.40
CA LEU A 43 -7.65 -15.73 9.40
C LEU A 43 -7.12 -16.75 10.42
N THR A 44 -6.08 -17.52 10.07
CA THR A 44 -5.42 -18.45 10.99
C THR A 44 -4.29 -17.82 11.81
N LEU A 45 -3.84 -16.60 11.45
CA LEU A 45 -2.84 -15.87 12.21
C LEU A 45 -3.42 -15.34 13.52
N ALA A 46 -2.82 -15.74 14.64
CA ALA A 46 -3.17 -15.20 15.94
C ALA A 46 -2.32 -13.97 16.27
N PRO A 47 -2.86 -12.96 16.97
CA PRO A 47 -2.05 -11.89 17.55
C PRO A 47 -0.90 -12.45 18.39
N GLY A 48 0.30 -11.88 18.25
CA GLY A 48 1.53 -12.39 18.88
C GLY A 48 2.31 -13.40 18.04
N THR A 49 1.81 -13.83 16.89
CA THR A 49 2.58 -14.67 15.94
C THR A 49 3.79 -13.88 15.43
N ASN A 50 4.98 -14.45 15.61
CA ASN A 50 6.23 -13.87 15.13
C ASN A 50 7.03 -14.92 14.34
N ALA A 51 7.67 -14.49 13.27
CA ALA A 51 8.64 -15.31 12.55
C ALA A 51 9.86 -14.47 12.17
N THR A 52 11.02 -15.08 12.37
CA THR A 52 12.31 -14.45 12.09
C THR A 52 13.14 -15.30 11.14
N LEU A 53 14.01 -14.64 10.39
CA LEU A 53 14.96 -15.29 9.49
C LEU A 53 16.36 -14.75 9.78
N PRO A 54 17.35 -15.59 10.08
CA PRO A 54 18.73 -15.14 10.18
C PRO A 54 19.21 -14.61 8.82
N PHE A 55 19.79 -13.43 8.83
CA PHE A 55 20.32 -12.75 7.66
C PHE A 55 21.84 -12.61 7.77
N ILE A 56 22.46 -11.67 7.10
CA ILE A 56 23.91 -11.48 7.04
C ILE A 56 24.43 -10.81 8.33
N ASN A 57 25.64 -11.18 8.78
CA ASN A 57 26.34 -10.55 9.92
C ASN A 57 25.58 -10.56 11.27
N GLY A 58 24.79 -11.61 11.51
CA GLY A 58 24.08 -11.73 12.79
C GLY A 58 22.80 -10.89 12.89
N ILE A 59 22.42 -10.15 11.84
CA ILE A 59 21.13 -9.47 11.76
C ILE A 59 20.04 -10.52 11.57
N THR A 60 18.97 -10.44 12.35
CA THR A 60 17.78 -11.27 12.17
C THR A 60 16.66 -10.42 11.58
N LEU A 61 16.07 -10.87 10.48
CA LEU A 61 14.89 -10.23 9.89
C LEU A 61 13.64 -10.72 10.62
N HIS A 62 12.83 -9.80 11.09
CA HIS A 62 11.52 -10.04 11.70
C HIS A 62 10.42 -9.82 10.65
N TYR A 63 10.34 -10.74 9.69
CA TYR A 63 9.52 -10.59 8.50
C TYR A 63 8.02 -10.82 8.74
N LEU A 64 7.65 -11.40 9.88
CA LEU A 64 6.26 -11.63 10.26
C LEU A 64 6.06 -11.24 11.73
N HIS A 65 5.25 -10.23 11.97
CA HIS A 65 4.76 -9.85 13.29
C HIS A 65 3.27 -9.49 13.20
N VAL A 66 2.47 -10.17 14.01
CA VAL A 66 1.01 -10.01 13.99
C VAL A 66 0.56 -9.36 15.28
N ASP A 67 0.07 -8.13 15.19
CA ASP A 67 -0.66 -7.44 16.26
C ASP A 67 -2.07 -7.06 15.77
N ALA A 68 -2.88 -6.43 16.61
CA ALA A 68 -4.24 -6.05 16.27
C ALA A 68 -4.31 -5.12 15.04
N LEU A 69 -3.38 -4.16 14.93
CA LEU A 69 -3.33 -3.22 13.82
C LEU A 69 -2.93 -3.92 12.52
N SER A 70 -1.83 -4.66 12.53
CA SER A 70 -1.34 -5.38 11.35
C SER A 70 -2.33 -6.46 10.88
N TRP A 71 -3.03 -7.11 11.81
CA TRP A 71 -4.04 -8.11 11.48
C TRP A 71 -5.23 -7.52 10.70
N ILE A 72 -5.76 -6.36 11.17
CA ILE A 72 -6.89 -5.68 10.49
C ILE A 72 -6.47 -5.25 9.08
N PHE A 73 -5.27 -4.66 8.91
CA PHE A 73 -4.78 -4.26 7.59
C PHE A 73 -4.47 -5.47 6.70
N ALA A 74 -3.89 -6.54 7.25
CA ALA A 74 -3.66 -7.78 6.50
C ALA A 74 -4.98 -8.41 6.02
N LEU A 75 -6.01 -8.41 6.88
CA LEU A 75 -7.33 -8.91 6.53
C LEU A 75 -7.92 -8.16 5.34
N ILE A 76 -7.99 -6.82 5.40
CA ILE A 76 -8.57 -6.03 4.32
C ILE A 76 -7.76 -6.13 3.03
N PHE A 77 -6.43 -6.19 3.11
CA PHE A 77 -5.59 -6.34 1.93
C PHE A 77 -5.76 -7.73 1.28
N CYS A 78 -5.89 -8.79 2.05
CA CYS A 78 -6.21 -10.11 1.49
C CYS A 78 -7.62 -10.17 0.90
N MET A 79 -8.61 -9.55 1.55
CA MET A 79 -9.96 -9.44 0.99
C MET A 79 -9.93 -8.72 -0.36
N MET A 80 -9.20 -7.60 -0.44
CA MET A 80 -9.07 -6.84 -1.69
C MET A 80 -8.28 -7.57 -2.77
N ALA A 81 -7.26 -8.34 -2.38
CA ALA A 81 -6.55 -9.20 -3.33
C ALA A 81 -7.47 -10.29 -3.90
N ALA A 82 -8.34 -10.87 -3.07
CA ALA A 82 -9.31 -11.87 -3.50
C ALA A 82 -10.39 -11.26 -4.42
N ILE A 83 -11.02 -10.16 -4.01
CA ILE A 83 -12.04 -9.46 -4.81
C ILE A 83 -11.45 -8.96 -6.12
N GLY A 84 -10.28 -8.31 -6.08
CA GLY A 84 -9.56 -7.83 -7.24
C GLY A 84 -9.10 -8.96 -8.17
N GLY A 85 -8.70 -10.10 -7.60
CA GLY A 85 -8.34 -11.31 -8.35
C GLY A 85 -9.52 -11.91 -9.11
N ILE A 86 -10.69 -12.01 -8.46
CA ILE A 86 -11.95 -12.44 -9.11
C ILE A 86 -12.32 -11.47 -10.24
N TYR A 87 -12.21 -10.16 -10.01
CA TYR A 87 -12.46 -9.15 -11.03
C TYR A 87 -11.47 -9.24 -12.19
N ALA A 88 -10.18 -9.42 -11.89
CA ALA A 88 -9.12 -9.51 -12.90
C ALA A 88 -9.12 -10.84 -13.68
N CYS A 89 -9.91 -11.84 -13.31
CA CYS A 89 -9.91 -13.15 -13.95
C CYS A 89 -10.26 -13.11 -15.45
N HIS A 90 -11.01 -12.08 -15.90
CA HIS A 90 -11.32 -11.85 -17.30
C HIS A 90 -10.16 -11.24 -18.10
N ASN A 91 -9.19 -10.63 -17.40
CA ASN A 91 -8.03 -10.01 -18.03
C ASN A 91 -7.06 -11.07 -18.56
N SER A 92 -6.63 -10.89 -19.81
CA SER A 92 -5.71 -11.83 -20.45
C SER A 92 -4.23 -11.46 -20.32
N ASN A 93 -3.92 -10.29 -19.74
CA ASN A 93 -2.56 -9.80 -19.63
C ASN A 93 -1.81 -10.50 -18.48
N ARG A 94 -0.75 -11.27 -18.83
CA ARG A 94 0.07 -12.00 -17.85
C ARG A 94 0.80 -11.08 -16.90
N MET A 95 1.35 -9.97 -17.45
CA MET A 95 2.13 -9.02 -16.68
C MET A 95 1.26 -8.29 -15.65
N GLU A 96 0.03 -7.94 -16.04
CA GLU A 96 -0.90 -7.31 -15.13
C GLU A 96 -1.31 -8.25 -13.97
N ALA A 97 -1.55 -9.53 -14.28
CA ALA A 97 -1.85 -10.55 -13.27
C ALA A 97 -0.68 -10.74 -12.29
N PHE A 98 0.55 -10.83 -12.80
CA PHE A 98 1.76 -10.90 -11.99
C PHE A 98 1.89 -9.67 -11.08
N CYS A 99 1.84 -8.48 -11.67
CA CYS A 99 2.03 -7.24 -10.95
C CYS A 99 0.95 -7.01 -9.89
N SER A 100 -0.32 -7.32 -10.19
CA SER A 100 -1.43 -7.16 -9.24
C SER A 100 -1.24 -8.02 -7.99
N MET A 101 -0.91 -9.30 -8.16
CA MET A 101 -0.74 -10.23 -7.04
C MET A 101 0.54 -9.94 -6.25
N THR A 102 1.65 -9.65 -6.94
CA THR A 102 2.91 -9.28 -6.28
C THR A 102 2.77 -7.97 -5.52
N TYR A 103 2.06 -7.00 -6.07
CA TYR A 103 1.75 -5.72 -5.42
C TYR A 103 0.95 -5.91 -4.12
N ALA A 104 -0.11 -6.72 -4.17
CA ALA A 104 -0.90 -7.07 -2.98
C ALA A 104 -0.07 -7.85 -1.95
N GLY A 105 0.76 -8.78 -2.41
CA GLY A 105 1.67 -9.55 -1.55
C GLY A 105 2.72 -8.67 -0.88
N SER A 106 3.26 -7.68 -1.61
CA SER A 106 4.22 -6.70 -1.06
C SER A 106 3.56 -5.79 -0.02
N ALA A 107 2.32 -5.37 -0.23
CA ALA A 107 1.55 -4.61 0.75
C ALA A 107 1.39 -5.37 2.07
N LEU A 108 1.13 -6.69 2.00
CA LEU A 108 1.12 -7.57 3.18
C LEU A 108 2.52 -7.67 3.81
N GLY A 109 3.56 -7.72 2.98
CA GLY A 109 4.94 -7.73 3.45
C GLY A 109 5.27 -6.51 4.29
N VAL A 110 4.92 -5.30 3.84
CA VAL A 110 5.08 -4.06 4.64
C VAL A 110 4.25 -4.10 5.92
N THR A 111 3.00 -4.55 5.82
CA THR A 111 2.05 -4.55 6.95
C THR A 111 2.49 -5.48 8.09
N LEU A 112 3.09 -6.61 7.75
CA LEU A 112 3.51 -7.64 8.72
C LEU A 112 4.99 -7.55 9.09
N ALA A 113 5.75 -6.61 8.49
CA ALA A 113 7.14 -6.36 8.82
C ALA A 113 7.28 -5.73 10.21
N GLN A 114 8.22 -6.22 11.02
CA GLN A 114 8.59 -5.61 12.30
C GLN A 114 9.97 -4.95 12.25
N ASP A 115 10.76 -5.21 11.21
CA ASP A 115 12.08 -4.60 11.02
C ASP A 115 12.11 -3.66 9.82
N TRP A 116 13.03 -2.70 9.86
CA TRP A 116 13.18 -1.67 8.82
C TRP A 116 13.62 -2.23 7.47
N LEU A 117 14.44 -3.29 7.46
CA LEU A 117 14.96 -3.87 6.22
C LEU A 117 13.86 -4.62 5.46
N THR A 118 13.05 -5.39 6.17
CA THR A 118 11.88 -6.05 5.59
C THR A 118 10.88 -5.02 5.07
N LEU A 119 10.62 -3.96 5.84
CA LEU A 119 9.70 -2.89 5.46
C LEU A 119 10.13 -2.22 4.15
N ILE A 120 11.39 -1.79 4.04
CA ILE A 120 11.87 -1.11 2.82
C ILE A 120 11.87 -2.06 1.63
N PHE A 121 12.31 -3.31 1.79
CA PHE A 121 12.30 -4.29 0.71
C PHE A 121 10.92 -4.46 0.08
N PHE A 122 9.90 -4.67 0.89
CA PHE A 122 8.53 -4.82 0.38
C PHE A 122 7.93 -3.49 -0.11
N SER A 123 8.33 -2.35 0.44
CA SER A 123 7.93 -1.03 -0.06
C SER A 123 8.43 -0.78 -1.47
N GLU A 124 9.71 -1.10 -1.76
CA GLU A 124 10.29 -0.96 -3.09
C GLU A 124 9.69 -1.95 -4.09
N LEU A 125 9.45 -3.19 -3.67
CA LEU A 125 8.77 -4.18 -4.50
C LEU A 125 7.33 -3.74 -4.84
N MET A 126 6.64 -3.11 -3.88
CA MET A 126 5.32 -2.53 -4.07
C MET A 126 5.36 -1.36 -5.08
N ALA A 127 6.33 -0.46 -4.98
CA ALA A 127 6.50 0.66 -5.91
C ALA A 127 6.81 0.17 -7.34
N ALA A 128 7.70 -0.79 -7.47
CA ALA A 128 8.05 -1.36 -8.78
C ALA A 128 6.84 -2.03 -9.46
N THR A 129 6.10 -2.87 -8.73
CA THR A 129 4.95 -3.59 -9.30
C THR A 129 3.77 -2.67 -9.64
N SER A 130 3.52 -1.63 -8.85
CA SER A 130 2.51 -0.62 -9.14
C SER A 130 2.81 0.20 -10.40
N LEU A 131 4.08 0.51 -10.65
CA LEU A 131 4.52 1.18 -11.89
C LEU A 131 4.12 0.35 -13.13
N PHE A 132 4.40 -0.95 -13.10
CA PHE A 132 4.04 -1.82 -14.22
C PHE A 132 2.52 -1.92 -14.44
N LEU A 133 1.70 -1.82 -13.39
CA LEU A 133 0.24 -1.75 -13.51
C LEU A 133 -0.21 -0.53 -14.31
N ILE A 134 0.45 0.62 -14.14
CA ILE A 134 0.18 1.84 -14.92
C ILE A 134 0.58 1.59 -16.38
N TRP A 135 1.77 1.05 -16.63
CA TRP A 135 2.28 0.81 -17.98
C TRP A 135 1.54 -0.31 -18.74
N CYS A 136 0.84 -1.20 -18.05
CA CYS A 136 0.02 -2.24 -18.70
C CYS A 136 -1.08 -1.69 -19.60
N LYS A 137 -1.51 -0.43 -19.44
CA LYS A 137 -2.46 0.25 -20.33
C LYS A 137 -1.88 0.56 -21.71
N LYS A 138 -0.55 0.66 -21.85
CA LYS A 138 0.20 0.83 -23.11
C LYS A 138 -0.14 2.07 -23.93
N THR A 139 -0.75 3.10 -23.34
CA THR A 139 -0.99 4.39 -24.01
C THR A 139 0.20 5.34 -23.83
N PRO A 140 0.40 6.33 -24.73
CA PRO A 140 1.41 7.37 -24.52
C PRO A 140 1.22 8.12 -23.21
N ALA A 141 -0.02 8.42 -22.83
CA ALA A 141 -0.36 9.06 -21.56
C ALA A 141 0.04 8.21 -20.37
N SER A 142 -0.27 6.89 -20.38
CA SER A 142 0.12 5.99 -19.29
C SER A 142 1.63 5.84 -19.15
N ARG A 143 2.38 5.92 -20.26
CA ARG A 143 3.85 5.91 -20.20
C ARG A 143 4.40 7.16 -19.52
N GLN A 144 3.91 8.34 -19.91
CA GLN A 144 4.34 9.60 -19.30
C GLN A 144 3.97 9.69 -17.81
N ALA A 145 2.73 9.31 -17.47
CA ALA A 145 2.28 9.24 -16.08
C ALA A 145 3.12 8.25 -15.26
N GLY A 146 3.45 7.09 -15.81
CA GLY A 146 4.31 6.11 -15.17
C GLY A 146 5.75 6.63 -14.95
N TYR A 147 6.33 7.39 -15.89
CA TYR A 147 7.64 8.02 -15.66
C TYR A 147 7.61 9.03 -14.51
N ARG A 148 6.58 9.90 -14.44
CA ARG A 148 6.43 10.83 -13.31
C ARG A 148 6.23 10.08 -11.99
N TYR A 149 5.40 9.04 -12.01
CA TYR A 149 5.20 8.13 -10.89
C TYR A 149 6.51 7.53 -10.40
N LEU A 150 7.31 6.97 -11.33
CA LEU A 150 8.61 6.38 -11.02
C LEU A 150 9.55 7.37 -10.34
N LEU A 151 9.68 8.58 -10.90
CA LEU A 151 10.58 9.60 -10.35
C LEU A 151 10.18 9.99 -8.91
N VAL A 152 8.88 10.18 -8.67
CA VAL A 152 8.40 10.56 -7.33
C VAL A 152 8.57 9.41 -6.33
N HIS A 153 8.25 8.18 -6.72
CA HIS A 153 8.42 7.02 -5.83
C HIS A 153 9.88 6.66 -5.60
N MET A 154 10.75 6.78 -6.61
CA MET A 154 12.19 6.62 -6.40
C MET A 154 12.75 7.68 -5.45
N PHE A 155 12.32 8.94 -5.60
CA PHE A 155 12.71 9.98 -4.65
C PHE A 155 12.23 9.68 -3.23
N GLY A 156 10.96 9.33 -3.07
CA GLY A 156 10.39 8.97 -1.77
C GLY A 156 11.03 7.71 -1.15
N GLY A 157 11.26 6.68 -1.97
CA GLY A 157 11.94 5.45 -1.56
C GLY A 157 13.38 5.69 -1.11
N ASN A 158 14.14 6.54 -1.84
CA ASN A 158 15.49 6.91 -1.43
C ASN A 158 15.53 7.71 -0.12
N LEU A 159 14.56 8.62 0.12
CA LEU A 159 14.44 9.31 1.40
C LEU A 159 14.16 8.32 2.54
N LEU A 160 13.21 7.41 2.32
CA LEU A 160 12.88 6.37 3.28
C LEU A 160 14.09 5.47 3.57
N LEU A 161 14.78 5.02 2.53
CA LEU A 161 15.98 4.20 2.64
C LEU A 161 17.10 4.92 3.42
N ALA A 162 17.35 6.21 3.13
CA ALA A 162 18.34 6.99 3.84
C ALA A 162 18.01 7.12 5.34
N GLY A 163 16.74 7.40 5.67
CA GLY A 163 16.31 7.46 7.06
C GLY A 163 16.42 6.11 7.79
N ILE A 164 16.05 5.03 7.12
CA ILE A 164 16.23 3.66 7.63
C ILE A 164 17.70 3.33 7.83
N PHE A 165 18.56 3.70 6.89
CA PHE A 165 20.01 3.49 7.02
C PHE A 165 20.58 4.16 8.28
N LEU A 166 20.15 5.40 8.57
CA LEU A 166 20.55 6.08 9.81
C LEU A 166 20.08 5.35 11.06
N LYS A 167 18.86 4.80 11.08
CA LYS A 167 18.34 4.00 12.21
C LYS A 167 19.11 2.70 12.38
N VAL A 168 19.31 1.96 11.31
CA VAL A 168 20.04 0.68 11.33
C VAL A 168 21.51 0.89 11.72
N SER A 169 22.16 1.97 11.26
CA SER A 169 23.53 2.30 11.66
C SER A 169 23.67 2.70 13.14
N ALA A 170 22.60 3.21 13.74
CA ALA A 170 22.51 3.48 15.17
C ALA A 170 22.20 2.22 16.01
N GLY A 171 21.95 1.07 15.38
CA GLY A 171 21.61 -0.19 16.06
C GLY A 171 20.10 -0.42 16.23
N ASP A 172 19.26 0.49 15.73
CA ASP A 172 17.79 0.40 15.80
C ASP A 172 17.26 -0.40 14.61
N TYR A 173 17.18 -1.71 14.73
CA TYR A 173 16.72 -2.59 13.63
C TYR A 173 15.20 -2.73 13.55
N LEU A 174 14.49 -2.60 14.68
CA LEU A 174 13.05 -2.80 14.74
C LEU A 174 12.27 -1.50 14.44
N VAL A 175 11.12 -1.66 13.80
CA VAL A 175 10.19 -0.55 13.57
C VAL A 175 9.52 -0.17 14.87
N MET A 176 9.87 1.00 15.39
CA MET A 176 9.36 1.55 16.63
C MET A 176 8.65 2.89 16.38
N PRO A 177 7.71 3.29 17.25
CA PRO A 177 7.12 4.63 17.19
C PRO A 177 8.19 5.71 17.34
N LEU A 178 8.24 6.65 16.39
CA LEU A 178 9.21 7.74 16.39
C LEU A 178 8.64 9.06 16.92
N ALA A 179 7.32 9.17 17.06
CA ALA A 179 6.65 10.41 17.44
C ALA A 179 7.09 10.97 18.81
N GLN A 180 7.45 10.10 19.75
CA GLN A 180 7.86 10.47 21.11
C GLN A 180 9.38 10.63 21.26
N GLY A 181 10.15 10.33 20.20
CA GLY A 181 11.59 10.45 20.18
C GLY A 181 12.07 11.85 19.73
N PRO A 182 13.38 12.05 19.63
CA PRO A 182 13.92 13.26 19.03
C PRO A 182 13.55 13.30 17.54
N TRP A 183 13.12 14.47 17.06
CA TRP A 183 12.84 14.71 15.65
C TRP A 183 14.15 14.94 14.88
N ASP A 184 14.96 13.89 14.83
CA ASP A 184 16.25 13.85 14.19
C ASP A 184 16.15 13.78 12.64
N THR A 185 17.29 13.77 11.97
CA THR A 185 17.32 13.65 10.49
C THR A 185 16.64 12.37 10.01
N ALA A 186 16.79 11.25 10.73
CA ALA A 186 16.15 9.99 10.37
C ALA A 186 14.62 10.08 10.46
N PHE A 187 14.10 10.74 11.52
CA PHE A 187 12.67 11.02 11.66
C PHE A 187 12.10 11.73 10.44
N TRP A 188 12.74 12.85 10.01
CA TRP A 188 12.26 13.64 8.89
C TRP A 188 12.37 12.90 7.55
N LEU A 189 13.45 12.16 7.33
CA LEU A 189 13.64 11.39 6.10
C LEU A 189 12.58 10.27 5.97
N ILE A 190 12.33 9.52 7.05
CA ILE A 190 11.31 8.47 7.07
C ILE A 190 9.91 9.09 6.92
N CYS A 191 9.64 10.18 7.64
CA CYS A 191 8.36 10.87 7.57
C CYS A 191 8.05 11.38 6.16
N LEU A 192 9.00 12.03 5.50
CA LEU A 192 8.86 12.54 4.13
C LEU A 192 8.67 11.38 3.13
N GLY A 193 9.46 10.32 3.24
CA GLY A 193 9.33 9.15 2.36
C GLY A 193 7.95 8.51 2.44
N ILE A 194 7.44 8.30 3.66
CA ILE A 194 6.09 7.74 3.87
C ILE A 194 5.01 8.75 3.44
N SER A 195 5.21 10.05 3.68
CA SER A 195 4.26 11.11 3.28
C SER A 195 4.10 11.22 1.76
N ILE A 196 5.17 10.98 0.99
CA ILE A 196 5.09 10.88 -0.47
C ILE A 196 4.17 9.72 -0.87
N ASN A 197 4.33 8.55 -0.28
CA ASN A 197 3.50 7.38 -0.55
C ASN A 197 2.06 7.56 -0.07
N ALA A 198 1.82 8.33 1.00
CA ALA A 198 0.50 8.72 1.48
C ALA A 198 -0.17 9.81 0.61
N ALA A 199 0.56 10.35 -0.37
CA ALA A 199 0.13 11.50 -1.19
C ALA A 199 -0.24 12.74 -0.36
N VAL A 200 0.57 13.03 0.67
CA VAL A 200 0.38 14.24 1.48
C VAL A 200 0.59 15.48 0.62
N VAL A 201 -0.32 16.47 0.72
CA VAL A 201 -0.20 17.74 0.00
C VAL A 201 0.98 18.54 0.55
N PRO A 202 1.89 19.03 -0.34
CA PRO A 202 1.81 19.17 -1.80
C PRO A 202 2.34 17.98 -2.63
N LEU A 203 2.75 16.87 -2.02
CA LEU A 203 3.42 15.74 -2.67
C LEU A 203 2.45 14.73 -3.36
N HIS A 204 1.20 15.12 -3.57
CA HIS A 204 0.08 14.26 -4.02
C HIS A 204 -0.07 14.15 -5.54
N ALA A 205 0.60 14.99 -6.33
CA ALA A 205 0.36 15.13 -7.78
C ALA A 205 0.51 13.82 -8.56
N TRP A 206 1.42 12.95 -8.15
CA TRP A 206 1.64 11.64 -8.76
C TRP A 206 0.38 10.75 -8.76
N LEU A 207 -0.43 10.84 -7.69
CA LEU A 207 -1.62 10.01 -7.52
C LEU A 207 -2.70 10.40 -8.52
N VAL A 208 -2.97 11.70 -8.65
CA VAL A 208 -3.98 12.25 -9.57
C VAL A 208 -3.60 12.05 -11.04
N ASP A 209 -2.29 12.03 -11.32
CA ASP A 209 -1.73 11.81 -12.63
C ASP A 209 -1.77 10.32 -13.06
N ALA A 210 -1.34 9.43 -12.14
CA ALA A 210 -1.06 8.05 -12.48
C ALA A 210 -2.28 7.12 -12.38
N TYR A 211 -3.14 7.31 -11.38
CA TYR A 211 -4.25 6.38 -11.14
C TYR A 211 -5.30 6.36 -12.26
N PRO A 212 -5.68 7.48 -12.88
CA PRO A 212 -6.59 7.49 -14.04
C PRO A 212 -5.99 6.80 -15.25
N GLU A 213 -4.65 6.80 -15.36
CA GLU A 213 -3.91 6.21 -16.47
C GLU A 213 -3.58 4.72 -16.28
N GLY A 214 -3.98 4.10 -15.18
CA GLY A 214 -3.93 2.66 -14.98
C GLY A 214 -4.97 1.93 -15.87
N THR A 215 -4.78 0.60 -16.03
CA THR A 215 -5.83 -0.26 -16.58
C THR A 215 -7.05 -0.27 -15.65
N VAL A 216 -8.21 -0.73 -16.11
CA VAL A 216 -9.43 -0.79 -15.28
C VAL A 216 -9.17 -1.65 -14.03
N THR A 217 -8.63 -2.85 -14.22
CA THR A 217 -8.28 -3.76 -13.12
C THR A 217 -7.11 -3.24 -12.30
N GLY A 218 -6.06 -2.72 -12.95
CA GLY A 218 -4.91 -2.13 -12.27
C GLY A 218 -5.26 -0.95 -11.37
N SER A 219 -6.21 -0.09 -11.78
CA SER A 219 -6.66 1.06 -10.97
C SER A 219 -7.35 0.63 -9.67
N VAL A 220 -8.06 -0.50 -9.66
CA VAL A 220 -8.66 -1.08 -8.45
C VAL A 220 -7.55 -1.46 -7.45
N PHE A 221 -6.50 -2.13 -7.91
CA PHE A 221 -5.36 -2.46 -7.07
C PHE A 221 -4.59 -1.21 -6.62
N LEU A 222 -4.26 -0.29 -7.53
CA LEU A 222 -3.56 0.96 -7.22
C LEU A 222 -4.27 1.77 -6.12
N SER A 223 -5.59 1.87 -6.18
CA SER A 223 -6.38 2.60 -5.19
C SER A 223 -6.43 1.94 -3.82
N SER A 224 -6.21 0.63 -3.75
CA SER A 224 -6.40 -0.17 -2.53
C SER A 224 -5.16 -0.21 -1.63
N PHE A 225 -3.95 -0.19 -2.18
CA PHE A 225 -2.75 -0.55 -1.43
C PHE A 225 -1.83 0.63 -1.08
N THR A 226 -1.14 1.28 -2.03
CA THR A 226 -0.03 2.22 -1.73
C THR A 226 -0.37 3.23 -0.65
N THR A 227 -1.42 4.02 -0.83
CA THR A 227 -1.79 5.09 0.12
C THR A 227 -2.21 4.54 1.48
N LYS A 228 -2.81 3.34 1.55
CA LYS A 228 -3.26 2.73 2.80
C LYS A 228 -2.15 2.03 3.56
N VAL A 229 -1.20 1.43 2.84
CA VAL A 229 0.05 0.95 3.43
C VAL A 229 0.82 2.14 4.03
N ALA A 230 0.87 3.29 3.34
CA ALA A 230 1.48 4.49 3.89
C ALA A 230 0.74 5.00 5.14
N VAL A 231 -0.60 4.99 5.14
CA VAL A 231 -1.41 5.32 6.34
C VAL A 231 -1.12 4.35 7.48
N TYR A 232 -1.02 3.05 7.20
CA TYR A 232 -0.61 2.04 8.19
C TYR A 232 0.75 2.39 8.81
N CYS A 233 1.74 2.72 7.97
CA CYS A 233 3.06 3.12 8.45
C CYS A 233 2.99 4.41 9.28
N LEU A 234 2.17 5.40 8.88
CA LEU A 234 1.98 6.62 9.66
C LEU A 234 1.35 6.32 11.03
N ILE A 235 0.33 5.45 11.10
CA ILE A 235 -0.28 5.04 12.38
C ILE A 235 0.75 4.34 13.27
N ARG A 236 1.59 3.46 12.72
CA ARG A 236 2.57 2.69 13.48
C ARG A 236 3.74 3.51 13.98
N ILE A 237 4.21 4.45 13.17
CA ILE A 237 5.50 5.12 13.40
C ILE A 237 5.31 6.56 13.91
N PHE A 238 4.29 7.26 13.46
CA PHE A 238 4.11 8.70 13.67
C PHE A 238 2.83 9.10 14.41
N ALA A 239 2.18 8.16 15.11
CA ALA A 239 0.98 8.45 15.89
C ALA A 239 1.26 9.52 16.97
N GLY A 240 0.45 10.59 16.98
CA GLY A 240 0.60 11.70 17.91
C GLY A 240 1.58 12.79 17.47
N THR A 241 1.90 12.84 16.18
CA THR A 241 2.75 13.91 15.61
C THR A 241 1.88 15.07 15.16
N ASP A 242 1.81 16.15 15.96
CA ASP A 242 0.84 17.24 15.82
C ASP A 242 0.80 17.90 14.43
N PHE A 243 1.94 18.08 13.76
CA PHE A 243 1.95 18.73 12.45
C PHE A 243 1.16 17.93 11.40
N LEU A 244 1.00 16.62 11.56
CA LEU A 244 0.20 15.77 10.66
C LEU A 244 -1.29 16.14 10.71
N ILE A 245 -1.79 16.73 11.81
CA ILE A 245 -3.16 17.24 11.90
C ILE A 245 -3.40 18.27 10.81
N TRP A 246 -2.52 19.27 10.72
CA TRP A 246 -2.65 20.37 9.76
C TRP A 246 -2.52 19.91 8.31
N PHE A 247 -1.55 19.04 8.04
CA PHE A 247 -1.42 18.43 6.71
C PHE A 247 -2.64 17.58 6.35
N GLY A 248 -3.18 16.82 7.29
CA GLY A 248 -4.39 16.03 7.08
C GLY A 248 -5.62 16.91 6.79
N VAL A 249 -5.82 18.01 7.52
CA VAL A 249 -6.89 18.97 7.26
C VAL A 249 -6.72 19.63 5.89
N LEU A 250 -5.49 20.05 5.54
CA LEU A 250 -5.20 20.62 4.23
C LEU A 250 -5.51 19.63 3.10
N MET A 251 -5.12 18.36 3.25
CA MET A 251 -5.44 17.29 2.29
C MET A 251 -6.95 17.09 2.15
N ALA A 252 -7.68 17.07 3.27
CA ALA A 252 -9.12 16.86 3.28
C ALA A 252 -9.85 17.97 2.50
N LEU A 253 -9.52 19.22 2.76
CA LEU A 253 -10.09 20.37 2.08
C LEU A 253 -9.67 20.45 0.61
N TYR A 254 -8.37 20.36 0.35
CA TYR A 254 -7.80 20.40 -1.01
C TYR A 254 -8.43 19.32 -1.90
N GLY A 255 -8.41 18.08 -1.45
CA GLY A 255 -8.93 16.95 -2.22
C GLY A 255 -10.43 17.05 -2.46
N ALA A 256 -11.22 17.55 -1.50
CA ALA A 256 -12.66 17.77 -1.67
C ALA A 256 -12.95 18.88 -2.70
N CYS A 257 -12.28 20.03 -2.59
CA CYS A 257 -12.47 21.16 -3.51
C CYS A 257 -12.15 20.75 -4.96
N TYR A 258 -11.00 20.12 -5.17
CA TYR A 258 -10.61 19.70 -6.51
C TYR A 258 -11.46 18.53 -7.05
N ALA A 259 -11.94 17.64 -6.19
CA ALA A 259 -12.87 16.59 -6.62
C ALA A 259 -14.19 17.16 -7.15
N ILE A 260 -14.73 18.23 -6.52
CA ILE A 260 -15.99 18.88 -6.98
C ILE A 260 -15.78 19.59 -8.33
N MET A 261 -14.59 20.11 -8.59
CA MET A 261 -14.25 20.83 -9.81
C MET A 261 -13.92 19.93 -11.00
N GLU A 262 -13.69 18.63 -10.77
CA GLU A 262 -13.21 17.69 -11.77
C GLU A 262 -14.37 17.07 -12.56
N ASN A 263 -14.24 17.02 -13.89
CA ASN A 263 -15.23 16.42 -14.79
C ASN A 263 -14.92 14.96 -15.16
N ASP A 264 -13.67 14.54 -15.06
CA ASP A 264 -13.28 13.14 -15.30
C ASP A 264 -13.50 12.31 -14.02
N MET A 265 -14.34 11.26 -14.13
CA MET A 265 -14.71 10.41 -13.01
C MET A 265 -13.49 9.78 -12.32
N ARG A 266 -12.48 9.35 -13.08
CA ARG A 266 -11.29 8.70 -12.53
C ARG A 266 -10.40 9.71 -11.81
N ARG A 267 -10.27 10.92 -12.35
CA ARG A 267 -9.54 12.01 -11.70
C ARG A 267 -10.27 12.49 -10.46
N LEU A 268 -11.58 12.66 -10.52
CA LEU A 268 -12.44 12.97 -9.36
C LEU A 268 -12.22 11.94 -8.26
N LEU A 269 -12.25 10.65 -8.60
CA LEU A 269 -12.00 9.58 -7.65
C LEU A 269 -10.56 9.63 -7.08
N SER A 270 -9.58 10.09 -7.84
CA SER A 270 -8.20 10.26 -7.36
C SER A 270 -8.09 11.41 -6.36
N TYR A 271 -8.69 12.58 -6.62
CA TYR A 271 -8.77 13.68 -5.65
C TYR A 271 -9.52 13.28 -4.38
N HIS A 272 -10.60 12.52 -4.53
CA HIS A 272 -11.32 11.98 -3.39
C HIS A 272 -10.45 11.04 -2.54
N ILE A 273 -9.49 10.29 -3.13
CA ILE A 273 -8.52 9.52 -2.33
C ILE A 273 -7.67 10.46 -1.47
N VAL A 274 -7.15 11.56 -2.04
CA VAL A 274 -6.36 12.55 -1.29
C VAL A 274 -7.17 13.11 -0.11
N SER A 275 -8.43 13.49 -0.34
CA SER A 275 -9.31 13.98 0.72
C SER A 275 -9.51 12.96 1.84
N GLN A 276 -9.82 11.71 1.50
CA GLN A 276 -10.09 10.68 2.50
C GLN A 276 -8.84 10.24 3.28
N VAL A 277 -7.68 10.17 2.60
CA VAL A 277 -6.40 9.95 3.27
C VAL A 277 -6.10 11.12 4.23
N GLY A 278 -6.50 12.35 3.87
CA GLY A 278 -6.37 13.51 4.74
C GLY A 278 -7.05 13.32 6.10
N PHE A 279 -8.27 12.79 6.14
CA PHE A 279 -8.94 12.47 7.40
C PHE A 279 -8.15 11.43 8.23
N MET A 280 -7.60 10.41 7.55
CA MET A 280 -6.79 9.40 8.24
C MET A 280 -5.50 10.01 8.81
N VAL A 281 -4.81 10.85 8.02
CA VAL A 281 -3.57 11.54 8.44
C VAL A 281 -3.84 12.48 9.62
N ALA A 282 -4.95 13.24 9.61
CA ALA A 282 -5.35 14.07 10.74
C ALA A 282 -5.61 13.22 12.01
N GLY A 283 -6.26 12.07 11.85
CA GLY A 283 -6.46 11.12 12.95
C GLY A 283 -5.17 10.56 13.51
N VAL A 284 -4.17 10.29 12.65
CA VAL A 284 -2.82 9.89 13.08
C VAL A 284 -2.15 10.99 13.88
N GLY A 285 -2.24 12.25 13.40
CA GLY A 285 -1.68 13.41 14.08
C GLY A 285 -2.23 13.61 15.48
N LEU A 286 -3.54 13.38 15.68
CA LEU A 286 -4.18 13.45 17.01
C LEU A 286 -3.65 12.41 17.99
N GLY A 287 -3.24 11.23 17.53
CA GLY A 287 -2.58 10.20 18.33
C GLY A 287 -3.41 9.56 19.46
N THR A 288 -4.65 10.01 19.68
CA THR A 288 -5.50 9.40 20.70
C THR A 288 -5.98 8.01 20.25
N ALA A 289 -6.22 7.10 21.18
CA ALA A 289 -6.69 5.75 20.86
C ALA A 289 -7.98 5.79 20.02
N MET A 290 -8.90 6.69 20.31
CA MET A 290 -10.13 6.87 19.53
C MET A 290 -9.83 7.34 18.10
N ALA A 291 -8.93 8.31 17.91
CA ALA A 291 -8.57 8.83 16.60
C ALA A 291 -7.84 7.78 15.75
N LEU A 292 -6.93 7.00 16.34
CA LEU A 292 -6.22 5.92 15.65
C LEU A 292 -7.16 4.78 15.24
N ASN A 293 -8.09 4.38 16.13
CA ASN A 293 -9.12 3.42 15.80
C ASN A 293 -10.05 3.94 14.70
N GLY A 294 -10.42 5.23 14.76
CA GLY A 294 -11.20 5.90 13.73
C GLY A 294 -10.48 5.93 12.37
N ALA A 295 -9.20 6.29 12.35
CA ALA A 295 -8.38 6.28 11.14
C ALA A 295 -8.25 4.87 10.54
N THR A 296 -8.09 3.84 11.38
CA THR A 296 -8.01 2.44 10.97
C THR A 296 -9.35 1.96 10.38
N ALA A 297 -10.46 2.23 11.07
CA ALA A 297 -11.81 1.88 10.59
C ALA A 297 -12.15 2.62 9.29
N HIS A 298 -11.76 3.88 9.18
CA HIS A 298 -11.93 4.67 7.97
C HIS A 298 -11.10 4.09 6.81
N ALA A 299 -9.84 3.72 7.06
CA ALA A 299 -9.00 3.06 6.05
C ALA A 299 -9.63 1.76 5.55
N PHE A 300 -10.12 0.92 6.46
CA PHE A 300 -10.81 -0.32 6.14
C PHE A 300 -12.03 -0.10 5.22
N SER A 301 -12.94 0.77 5.65
CA SER A 301 -14.16 1.09 4.90
C SER A 301 -13.84 1.73 3.55
N HIS A 302 -12.86 2.68 3.53
CA HIS A 302 -12.46 3.38 2.33
C HIS A 302 -11.86 2.44 1.27
N ILE A 303 -11.06 1.44 1.66
CA ILE A 303 -10.53 0.44 0.75
C ILE A 303 -11.68 -0.29 0.04
N LEU A 304 -12.69 -0.74 0.79
CA LEU A 304 -13.83 -1.47 0.24
C LEU A 304 -14.63 -0.62 -0.74
N TYR A 305 -15.23 0.48 -0.26
CA TYR A 305 -16.15 1.24 -1.11
C TYR A 305 -15.45 1.92 -2.28
N LYS A 306 -14.18 2.33 -2.11
CA LYS A 306 -13.43 2.99 -3.18
C LYS A 306 -13.10 2.05 -4.33
N SER A 307 -12.71 0.84 -4.00
CA SER A 307 -12.46 -0.19 -5.01
C SER A 307 -13.76 -0.55 -5.73
N CYS A 308 -14.88 -0.67 -5.00
CA CYS A 308 -16.18 -0.90 -5.61
C CYS A 308 -16.59 0.24 -6.56
N LEU A 309 -16.38 1.50 -6.18
CA LEU A 309 -16.68 2.66 -7.04
C LEU A 309 -15.84 2.70 -8.31
N LEU A 310 -14.54 2.43 -8.22
CA LEU A 310 -13.66 2.35 -9.40
C LEU A 310 -14.02 1.18 -10.32
N TYR A 311 -14.50 0.10 -9.74
CA TYR A 311 -14.97 -1.09 -10.40
C TYR A 311 -16.28 -0.87 -11.16
N THR A 312 -17.23 -0.12 -10.58
CA THR A 312 -18.55 0.12 -11.15
C THR A 312 -18.63 1.40 -12.01
N SER A 313 -17.62 2.30 -11.92
CA SER A 313 -17.64 3.53 -12.68
C SER A 313 -17.52 3.24 -14.18
N PRO A 314 -18.40 3.82 -15.04
CA PRO A 314 -18.30 3.64 -16.47
C PRO A 314 -16.95 4.16 -16.98
N SER A 315 -16.35 3.42 -17.90
CA SER A 315 -15.17 3.92 -18.61
C SER A 315 -15.56 5.23 -19.33
N PRO A 316 -14.74 6.29 -19.29
CA PRO A 316 -15.04 7.53 -20.00
C PRO A 316 -15.07 7.37 -21.52
N ARG A 317 -15.07 6.14 -22.04
CA ARG A 317 -15.21 5.78 -23.46
C ARG A 317 -16.11 4.55 -23.57
N ALA A 318 -17.37 4.75 -23.42
CA ALA A 318 -18.38 3.95 -24.07
C ALA A 318 -19.06 4.82 -25.09
#